data_38eebf09847a0b6d2e9180ded3417d76
#
_entry.id   38eebf09847a0b6d2e9180ded3417d76
#
_cell.length_a   1.000
_cell.length_b   1.000
_cell.length_c   1.000
_cell.angle_alpha   90.00
_cell.angle_beta   90.00
_cell.angle_gamma   90.00
#
_symmetry.space_group_name_H-M   'P 1'
#
loop_
_entity.id
_entity.type
_entity.pdbx_description
1 polymer ?
#
loop_
_entity_poly.entity_id
_entity_poly.type
_entity_poly.pdbx_seq_one_letter_code
_entity_poly.pdbx_strand_id
1 'polypeptide(L)'
;MGGEFFVLLMFFGDPSSLKEYTIRESVSECLTAKRTIERSLRGGRSKEYGGSVRLSCKKLNVEYDEGYNIIRFVDDLDKVLGKQHG
;
A
#
# COMPACT_ATOMS: atom_id res chain seq x y z
N MET A 1 13.20 13.46 -5.87
CA MET A 1 12.81 12.98 -7.20
C MET A 1 11.34 12.61 -7.19
N GLY A 2 10.69 12.78 -8.31
CA GLY A 2 9.27 12.47 -8.44
C GLY A 2 9.00 11.55 -9.61
N GLY A 3 7.92 10.81 -9.55
CA GLY A 3 7.53 9.95 -10.65
C GLY A 3 6.28 9.16 -10.32
N GLU A 4 5.77 8.47 -11.35
CA GLU A 4 4.59 7.63 -11.22
C GLU A 4 5.03 6.18 -11.08
N PHE A 5 4.60 5.54 -9.99
CA PHE A 5 4.99 4.17 -9.69
C PHE A 5 3.79 3.38 -9.20
N PHE A 6 3.90 2.06 -9.30
CA PHE A 6 2.96 1.19 -8.61
C PHE A 6 3.36 1.16 -7.14
N VAL A 7 2.40 1.40 -6.27
CA VAL A 7 2.64 1.46 -4.84
C VAL A 7 1.75 0.43 -4.15
N LEU A 8 2.37 -0.40 -3.32
CA LEU A 8 1.64 -1.33 -2.47
C LEU A 8 1.27 -0.59 -1.19
N LEU A 9 -0.02 -0.49 -0.95
CA LEU A 9 -0.56 0.21 0.22
C LEU A 9 -1.10 -0.81 1.21
N MET A 10 -0.77 -0.64 2.48
CA MET A 10 -1.23 -1.53 3.53
C MET A 10 -2.03 -0.73 4.56
N PHE A 11 -3.27 -1.12 4.76
CA PHE A 11 -4.21 -0.47 5.68
C PHE A 11 -4.50 -1.39 6.86
N PHE A 12 -4.52 -0.83 8.05
CA PHE A 12 -4.80 -1.58 9.27
C PHE A 12 -6.04 -1.01 9.95
N GLY A 13 -6.78 -1.88 10.60
CA GLY A 13 -7.83 -1.50 11.52
C GLY A 13 -9.18 -1.22 10.88
N ASP A 14 -10.12 -0.81 11.73
CA ASP A 14 -11.47 -0.44 11.35
C ASP A 14 -11.89 0.79 12.16
N PRO A 15 -12.02 1.98 11.52
CA PRO A 15 -11.84 2.20 10.08
C PRO A 15 -10.38 2.03 9.65
N SER A 16 -10.20 1.68 8.39
CA SER A 16 -8.87 1.44 7.84
C SER A 16 -7.99 2.69 7.83
N SER A 17 -6.77 2.54 8.31
CA SER A 17 -5.77 3.59 8.26
C SER A 17 -4.57 3.11 7.47
N LEU A 18 -4.04 3.96 6.60
CA LEU A 18 -2.82 3.64 5.85
C LEU A 18 -1.64 3.62 6.81
N LYS A 19 -0.96 2.48 6.91
CA LYS A 19 0.16 2.29 7.83
C LYS A 19 1.49 2.09 7.13
N GLU A 20 1.49 1.40 6.01
CA GLU A 20 2.71 1.11 5.28
C GLU A 20 2.47 1.25 3.79
N TYR A 21 3.52 1.61 3.07
CA TYR A 21 3.49 1.72 1.63
C TYR A 21 4.90 1.52 1.07
N THR A 22 4.98 0.86 -0.08
CA THR A 22 6.26 0.61 -0.75
C THR A 22 6.11 0.77 -2.24
N ILE A 23 7.16 1.30 -2.87
CA ILE A 23 7.22 1.40 -4.33
C ILE A 23 7.55 0.03 -4.90
N ARG A 24 6.85 -0.35 -5.97
CA ARG A 24 7.14 -1.55 -6.74
C ARG A 24 7.40 -1.14 -8.20
N GLU A 25 8.26 -1.89 -8.87
CA GLU A 25 8.67 -1.55 -10.23
C GLU A 25 7.58 -1.78 -11.27
N SER A 26 6.70 -2.74 -11.01
CA SER A 26 5.64 -3.07 -11.96
C SER A 26 4.39 -3.53 -11.23
N VAL A 27 3.26 -3.55 -11.95
CA VAL A 27 2.03 -4.07 -11.39
C VAL A 27 2.18 -5.55 -11.01
N SER A 28 2.94 -6.30 -11.79
CA SER A 28 3.20 -7.70 -11.53
C SER A 28 3.91 -7.90 -10.19
N GLU A 29 4.95 -7.12 -9.93
CA GLU A 29 5.65 -7.17 -8.64
C GLU A 29 4.76 -6.75 -7.48
N CYS A 30 3.95 -5.73 -7.70
CA CYS A 30 3.04 -5.24 -6.67
C CYS A 30 2.03 -6.32 -6.30
N LEU A 31 1.44 -6.98 -7.29
CA LEU A 31 0.46 -8.05 -7.06
C LEU A 31 1.10 -9.27 -6.42
N THR A 32 2.33 -9.61 -6.80
CA THR A 32 3.06 -10.72 -6.20
C THR A 32 3.32 -10.45 -4.72
N ALA A 33 3.78 -9.25 -4.39
CA ALA A 33 4.01 -8.85 -3.00
C ALA A 33 2.71 -8.88 -2.20
N LYS A 34 1.63 -8.37 -2.79
CA LYS A 34 0.31 -8.39 -2.17
C LYS A 34 -0.13 -9.80 -1.82
N ARG A 35 0.00 -10.73 -2.77
CA ARG A 35 -0.37 -12.14 -2.56
C ARG A 35 0.46 -12.79 -1.47
N THR A 36 1.77 -12.50 -1.45
CA THR A 36 2.67 -13.05 -0.46
C THR A 36 2.26 -12.62 0.95
N ILE A 37 1.95 -11.33 1.11
CA ILE A 37 1.53 -10.80 2.41
C ILE A 37 0.16 -11.37 2.81
N GLU A 38 -0.78 -11.41 1.88
CA GLU A 38 -2.12 -11.98 2.14
C GLU A 38 -2.05 -13.43 2.58
N ARG A 39 -1.12 -14.18 1.99
CA ARG A 39 -0.90 -15.57 2.34
C ARG A 39 -0.37 -15.70 3.77
N SER A 40 0.54 -14.82 4.17
CA SER A 40 1.05 -14.77 5.55
C SER A 40 -0.06 -14.43 6.53
N LEU A 41 -0.93 -13.50 6.16
CA LEU A 41 -2.05 -13.10 7.02
C LEU A 41 -3.04 -14.23 7.24
N ARG A 42 -3.29 -15.04 6.21
CA ARG A 42 -4.15 -16.20 6.33
C ARG A 42 -3.56 -17.25 7.27
N GLY A 43 -2.24 -17.26 7.43
CA GLY A 43 -1.58 -18.14 8.37
C GLY A 43 -1.65 -17.68 9.82
N GLY A 44 -2.42 -16.64 10.12
CA GLY A 44 -2.62 -16.16 11.49
C GLY A 44 -1.90 -14.87 11.85
N ARG A 45 -1.07 -14.34 10.97
CA ARG A 45 -0.29 -13.13 11.25
C ARG A 45 -1.13 -11.87 11.35
N SER A 46 -2.37 -11.92 10.85
CA SER A 46 -3.27 -10.76 10.95
C SER A 46 -3.52 -10.33 12.39
N LYS A 47 -3.40 -11.24 13.34
CA LYS A 47 -3.55 -10.93 14.75
C LYS A 47 -2.51 -9.94 15.25
N GLU A 48 -1.31 -10.00 14.69
CA GLU A 48 -0.21 -9.09 15.03
C GLU A 48 -0.52 -7.66 14.63
N TYR A 49 -1.42 -7.47 13.67
CA TYR A 49 -1.78 -6.17 13.14
C TYR A 49 -3.18 -5.72 13.57
N GLY A 50 -3.73 -6.32 14.62
CA GLY A 50 -5.06 -5.97 15.09
C GLY A 50 -6.20 -6.64 14.33
N GLY A 51 -5.90 -7.65 13.54
CA GLY A 51 -6.89 -8.50 12.89
C GLY A 51 -7.41 -8.02 11.55
N SER A 52 -7.44 -6.73 11.30
CA SER A 52 -8.01 -6.18 10.07
C SER A 52 -6.91 -5.55 9.22
N VAL A 53 -6.52 -6.23 8.15
CA VAL A 53 -5.47 -5.75 7.24
C VAL A 53 -5.99 -5.81 5.82
N ARG A 54 -5.79 -4.73 5.07
CA ARG A 54 -6.17 -4.64 3.66
C ARG A 54 -4.98 -4.18 2.85
N LEU A 55 -4.84 -4.71 1.65
CA LEU A 55 -3.75 -4.39 0.75
C LEU A 55 -4.31 -3.92 -0.58
N SER A 56 -3.66 -2.94 -1.18
CA SER A 56 -4.07 -2.41 -2.46
C SER A 56 -2.84 -2.02 -3.29
N CYS A 57 -2.89 -2.29 -4.59
CA CYS A 57 -1.87 -1.83 -5.53
C CYS A 57 -2.46 -0.69 -6.35
N LYS A 58 -1.82 0.47 -6.32
CA LYS A 58 -2.27 1.64 -7.07
C LYS A 58 -1.09 2.30 -7.78
N LYS A 59 -1.37 2.86 -8.94
CA LYS A 59 -0.37 3.65 -9.65
C LYS A 59 -0.51 5.10 -9.20
N LEU A 60 0.52 5.61 -8.55
CA LEU A 60 0.49 6.92 -7.90
C LEU A 60 1.72 7.75 -8.25
N ASN A 61 1.54 9.07 -8.26
CA ASN A 61 2.65 9.99 -8.34
C ASN A 61 3.18 10.23 -6.92
N VAL A 62 4.48 10.01 -6.75
CA VAL A 62 5.11 10.15 -5.44
C VAL A 62 6.43 10.91 -5.57
N GLU A 63 6.85 11.54 -4.48
CA GLU A 63 8.21 12.03 -4.33
C GLU A 63 8.96 11.00 -3.50
N TYR A 64 10.17 10.66 -3.92
CA TYR A 64 10.96 9.62 -3.28
C TYR A 64 12.44 10.04 -3.18
N ASP A 65 13.16 9.40 -2.26
CA ASP A 65 14.57 9.64 -2.06
C ASP A 65 15.43 8.65 -2.86
N GLU A 66 16.75 8.69 -2.67
CA GLU A 66 17.69 7.83 -3.39
C GLU A 66 17.48 6.34 -3.12
N GLY A 67 16.91 5.99 -1.98
CA GLY A 67 16.63 4.60 -1.62
C GLY A 67 15.23 4.16 -2.02
N TYR A 68 14.53 4.93 -2.85
CA TYR A 68 13.15 4.67 -3.27
C TYR A 68 12.16 4.63 -2.10
N ASN A 69 12.46 5.39 -1.05
CA ASN A 69 11.52 5.58 0.04
C ASN A 69 10.60 6.75 -0.29
N ILE A 70 9.32 6.55 -0.13
CA ILE A 70 8.36 7.60 -0.42
C ILE A 70 8.46 8.70 0.63
N ILE A 71 8.68 9.93 0.15
CA ILE A 71 8.73 11.11 0.99
C ILE A 71 7.32 11.67 1.17
N ARG A 72 6.56 11.73 0.07
CA ARG A 72 5.17 12.13 0.12
C ARG A 72 4.43 11.70 -1.15
N PHE A 73 3.12 11.65 -1.05
CA PHE A 73 2.26 11.39 -2.20
C PHE A 73 1.89 12.72 -2.86
N VAL A 74 2.05 12.79 -4.17
CA VAL A 74 1.67 13.97 -4.95
C VAL A 74 0.17 13.93 -5.23
N ASP A 75 -0.35 12.73 -5.52
CA ASP A 75 -1.77 12.53 -5.77
C ASP A 75 -2.58 12.57 -4.47
N ASP A 76 -3.82 13.03 -4.59
CA ASP A 76 -4.75 12.99 -3.47
C ASP A 76 -5.22 11.55 -3.27
N LEU A 77 -4.74 10.91 -2.21
CA LEU A 77 -5.06 9.52 -1.92
C LEU A 77 -6.56 9.27 -1.75
N ASP A 78 -7.28 10.19 -1.14
CA ASP A 78 -8.72 10.04 -0.95
C ASP A 78 -9.44 9.94 -2.28
N LYS A 79 -9.02 10.71 -3.26
CA LYS A 79 -9.60 10.66 -4.60
C LYS A 79 -9.24 9.37 -5.31
N VAL A 80 -7.96 8.98 -5.23
CA VAL A 80 -7.46 7.80 -5.91
C VAL A 80 -8.10 6.54 -5.34
N LEU A 81 -8.25 6.47 -4.03
CA LEU A 81 -8.79 5.31 -3.35
C LEU A 81 -10.31 5.28 -3.31
N GLY A 82 -10.94 6.35 -3.76
CA GLY A 82 -12.40 6.38 -3.86
C GLY A 82 -13.13 6.38 -2.54
N LYS A 83 -12.59 7.05 -1.54
CA LYS A 83 -13.21 7.15 -0.21
C LYS A 83 -13.47 5.80 0.41
N GLN A 84 -12.42 5.11 0.70
CA GLN A 84 -12.42 3.74 1.21
C GLN A 84 -13.24 3.50 2.47
N HIS A 85 -13.38 4.47 3.26
CA HIS A 85 -14.07 4.33 4.54
C HIS A 85 -15.57 4.29 4.40
N GLY A 86 -16.01 4.06 3.25
CA GLY A 86 -17.43 3.85 3.00
C GLY A 86 -18.26 5.03 3.37
#